data_e638095931f12419a09020297280a80d
#
_entry.id   e638095931f12419a09020297280a80d
#
_cell.length_a   1.000
_cell.length_b   1.000
_cell.length_c   1.000
_cell.angle_alpha   90.00
_cell.angle_beta   90.00
_cell.angle_gamma   90.00
#
_symmetry.space_group_name_H-M   'P 1'
#
loop_
_entity.id
_entity.type
_entity.pdbx_description
1 polymer ?
#
loop_
_entity_poly.entity_id
_entity_poly.type
_entity_poly.pdbx_seq_one_letter_code
_entity_poly.pdbx_strand_id
1 'polypeptide(L)'
;KLLGWRGAYSGDELGQHDRTRDHLMNWLPKQNTEPIPESLLPDESVRFARNEPALHTNGDLTKSHYDMNLPAIDILFRHLLWTGDLDFAREQWPAIERHLAWERRLFRRPFGTDKLPLYEAYCCIWASDDLQYHGGGATHSTAYNYYHNKMAASVAKRIGKDPAPYEQEADLILRAMRRELWLADRGWFAEWKDLLGLQQT
;
A
#
# COMPACT_ATOMS: atom_id res chain seq x y z
N LYS A 1 6.82 18.10 -1.09
CA LYS A 1 7.02 16.64 -1.01
C LYS A 1 5.75 15.87 -1.36
N LEU A 2 4.59 16.29 -0.90
CA LEU A 2 3.27 15.76 -1.30
C LEU A 2 3.04 15.83 -2.82
N LEU A 3 3.56 16.82 -3.48
CA LEU A 3 3.37 17.03 -4.93
C LEU A 3 4.32 16.19 -5.80
N GLY A 4 5.41 15.68 -5.24
CA GLY A 4 6.43 14.95 -6.01
C GLY A 4 5.95 13.65 -6.63
N TRP A 5 5.05 12.93 -5.96
CA TRP A 5 4.56 11.66 -6.46
C TRP A 5 3.67 11.79 -7.71
N ARG A 6 2.87 12.86 -7.81
CA ARG A 6 2.03 13.09 -9.00
C ARG A 6 2.86 13.27 -10.26
N GLY A 7 3.97 14.00 -10.17
CA GLY A 7 4.90 14.15 -11.28
C GLY A 7 5.65 12.89 -11.66
N ALA A 8 5.89 11.99 -10.71
CA ALA A 8 6.62 10.75 -10.97
C ALA A 8 5.85 9.76 -11.85
N TYR A 9 4.52 9.76 -11.81
CA TYR A 9 3.72 8.94 -12.73
C TYR A 9 3.93 9.29 -14.20
N SER A 10 4.13 10.57 -14.50
CA SER A 10 4.34 11.04 -15.87
C SER A 10 5.78 10.87 -16.35
N GLY A 11 6.73 10.73 -15.44
CA GLY A 11 8.15 10.65 -15.79
C GLY A 11 8.47 9.52 -16.75
N ASP A 12 8.03 8.32 -16.43
CA ASP A 12 8.25 7.13 -17.25
C ASP A 12 7.45 7.17 -18.56
N GLU A 13 6.22 7.68 -18.54
CA GLU A 13 5.39 7.86 -19.74
C GLU A 13 6.04 8.84 -20.75
N LEU A 14 6.80 9.79 -20.26
CA LEU A 14 7.56 10.76 -21.08
C LEU A 14 8.98 10.28 -21.41
N GLY A 15 9.32 9.04 -21.10
CA GLY A 15 10.66 8.49 -21.33
C GLY A 15 11.76 9.03 -20.39
N GLN A 16 11.38 9.70 -19.29
CA GLN A 16 12.34 10.26 -18.31
C GLN A 16 12.65 9.24 -17.21
N HIS A 17 13.07 8.03 -17.60
CA HIS A 17 13.27 6.90 -16.68
C HIS A 17 14.33 7.18 -15.61
N ASP A 18 15.44 7.81 -15.99
CA ASP A 18 16.49 8.18 -15.03
C ASP A 18 15.97 9.12 -13.96
N ARG A 19 15.15 10.10 -14.35
CA ARG A 19 14.55 11.05 -13.41
C ARG A 19 13.57 10.38 -12.44
N THR A 20 12.78 9.43 -12.93
CA THR A 20 11.88 8.62 -12.07
C THR A 20 12.71 7.76 -11.12
N ARG A 21 13.77 7.12 -11.59
CA ARG A 21 14.70 6.35 -10.76
C ARG A 21 15.35 7.23 -9.68
N ASP A 22 15.84 8.40 -10.02
CA ASP A 22 16.40 9.36 -9.05
C ASP A 22 15.37 9.76 -8.00
N HIS A 23 14.13 9.98 -8.41
CA HIS A 23 13.04 10.26 -7.49
C HIS A 23 12.81 9.09 -6.51
N LEU A 24 12.75 7.87 -6.99
CA LEU A 24 12.63 6.67 -6.16
C LEU A 24 13.80 6.53 -5.19
N MET A 25 15.02 6.76 -5.65
CA MET A 25 16.25 6.70 -4.82
C MET A 25 16.35 7.81 -3.77
N ASN A 26 15.55 8.86 -3.89
CA ASN A 26 15.38 9.85 -2.82
C ASN A 26 14.44 9.37 -1.68
N TRP A 27 13.59 8.38 -1.94
CA TRP A 27 12.60 7.87 -0.99
C TRP A 27 12.98 6.53 -0.40
N LEU A 28 13.26 5.55 -1.25
CA LEU A 28 13.47 4.14 -0.83
C LEU A 28 14.55 3.97 0.25
N PRO A 29 15.71 4.67 0.19
CA PRO A 29 16.72 4.55 1.24
C PRO A 29 16.30 5.11 2.61
N LYS A 30 15.21 5.86 2.66
CA LYS A 30 14.65 6.41 3.92
C LYS A 30 13.62 5.50 4.56
N GLN A 31 13.40 4.34 3.97
CA GLN A 31 12.51 3.34 4.54
C GLN A 31 13.01 2.90 5.91
N ASN A 32 12.10 2.87 6.89
CA ASN A 32 12.41 2.30 8.19
C ASN A 32 12.73 0.81 8.07
N THR A 33 13.87 0.41 8.60
CA THR A 33 14.32 -0.98 8.62
C THR A 33 14.19 -1.64 10.00
N GLU A 34 13.76 -0.87 11.00
CA GLU A 34 13.50 -1.41 12.33
C GLU A 34 12.33 -2.40 12.28
N PRO A 35 12.44 -3.54 12.97
CA PRO A 35 11.34 -4.48 13.04
C PRO A 35 10.17 -3.90 13.82
N ILE A 36 8.97 -4.12 13.32
CA ILE A 36 7.75 -3.76 14.04
C ILE A 36 7.66 -4.66 15.28
N PRO A 37 7.43 -4.08 16.48
CA PRO A 37 7.31 -4.88 17.69
C PRO A 37 6.20 -5.93 17.58
N GLU A 38 6.51 -7.18 17.91
CA GLU A 38 5.52 -8.26 17.91
C GLU A 38 4.38 -8.04 18.90
N SER A 39 4.68 -7.32 19.99
CA SER A 39 3.70 -6.93 21.00
C SER A 39 2.67 -5.92 20.51
N LEU A 40 2.88 -5.33 19.33
CA LEU A 40 1.93 -4.39 18.76
C LEU A 40 0.65 -5.10 18.37
N LEU A 41 -0.45 -4.70 19.00
CA LEU A 41 -1.77 -5.23 18.72
C LEU A 41 -2.36 -4.58 17.45
N PRO A 42 -3.14 -5.32 16.65
CA PRO A 42 -3.77 -4.78 15.44
C PRO A 42 -4.68 -3.57 15.70
N ASP A 43 -5.37 -3.54 16.84
CA ASP A 43 -6.24 -2.44 17.24
C ASP A 43 -5.49 -1.18 17.69
N GLU A 44 -4.19 -1.31 18.00
CA GLU A 44 -3.31 -0.18 18.30
C GLU A 44 -2.67 0.41 17.02
N SER A 45 -2.89 -0.19 15.87
CA SER A 45 -2.22 0.17 14.62
C SER A 45 -2.39 1.65 14.24
N VAL A 46 -3.57 2.21 14.48
CA VAL A 46 -3.86 3.63 14.21
C VAL A 46 -3.00 4.56 15.06
N ARG A 47 -2.94 4.29 16.35
CA ARG A 47 -2.10 5.06 17.27
C ARG A 47 -0.62 4.92 16.93
N PHE A 48 -0.22 3.72 16.58
CA PHE A 48 1.16 3.40 16.27
C PHE A 48 1.57 3.95 14.89
N ALA A 49 0.69 3.93 13.92
CA ALA A 49 0.93 4.53 12.61
C ALA A 49 1.24 6.03 12.68
N ARG A 50 0.75 6.73 13.70
CA ARG A 50 1.10 8.14 13.95
C ARG A 50 2.52 8.36 14.44
N ASN A 51 3.05 7.42 15.21
CA ASN A 51 4.29 7.57 15.96
C ASN A 51 5.43 6.76 15.37
N GLU A 52 5.11 5.79 14.53
CA GLU A 52 6.11 4.99 13.86
C GLU A 52 6.70 5.75 12.69
N PRO A 53 8.02 5.64 12.45
CA PRO A 53 8.60 6.14 11.22
C PRO A 53 7.87 5.44 10.08
N ALA A 54 6.92 6.12 9.47
CA ALA A 54 6.26 5.59 8.31
C ALA A 54 7.32 5.35 7.24
N LEU A 55 7.29 4.19 6.64
CA LEU A 55 8.13 3.90 5.50
C LEU A 55 7.99 5.06 4.52
N HIS A 56 9.09 5.62 4.08
CA HIS A 56 9.12 6.73 3.11
C HIS A 56 8.66 8.11 3.61
N THR A 57 8.35 8.30 4.88
CA THR A 57 8.27 9.67 5.41
C THR A 57 9.68 10.20 5.68
N ASN A 58 9.80 11.52 5.81
CA ASN A 58 11.10 12.16 6.03
C ASN A 58 11.68 11.97 7.44
N GLY A 59 11.28 10.96 8.16
CA GLY A 59 11.66 10.78 9.55
C GLY A 59 10.90 11.70 10.51
N ASP A 60 9.94 12.48 10.04
CA ASP A 60 9.05 13.25 10.90
C ASP A 60 7.87 12.37 11.34
N LEU A 61 8.03 11.76 12.50
CA LEU A 61 7.05 10.86 13.09
C LEU A 61 5.72 11.56 13.46
N THR A 62 5.73 12.87 13.52
CA THR A 62 4.55 13.65 13.93
C THR A 62 3.63 13.99 12.76
N LYS A 63 4.08 13.75 11.53
CA LYS A 63 3.38 14.11 10.29
C LYS A 63 3.28 12.94 9.33
N SER A 64 3.03 11.77 9.83
CA SER A 64 2.93 10.57 9.00
C SER A 64 1.61 10.56 8.23
N HIS A 65 1.68 10.84 6.97
CA HIS A 65 0.68 10.43 6.02
C HIS A 65 1.05 9.03 5.55
N TYR A 66 0.67 8.01 6.31
CA TYR A 66 1.14 6.65 6.03
C TYR A 66 0.71 6.14 4.66
N ASP A 67 -0.47 6.55 4.19
CA ASP A 67 -0.98 6.18 2.88
C ASP A 67 -0.16 6.75 1.72
N MET A 68 0.70 7.75 1.95
CA MET A 68 1.70 8.19 0.97
C MET A 68 2.76 7.13 0.66
N ASN A 69 2.89 6.12 1.49
CA ASN A 69 3.75 4.99 1.21
C ASN A 69 3.20 4.11 0.08
N LEU A 70 1.87 4.04 -0.05
CA LEU A 70 1.20 3.31 -1.12
C LEU A 70 1.59 3.84 -2.51
N PRO A 71 1.40 5.15 -2.83
CA PRO A 71 1.86 5.67 -4.12
C PRO A 71 3.37 5.61 -4.32
N ALA A 72 4.18 5.68 -3.28
CA ALA A 72 5.64 5.55 -3.43
C ALA A 72 6.03 4.16 -3.96
N ILE A 73 5.42 3.11 -3.43
CA ILE A 73 5.63 1.73 -3.91
C ILE A 73 4.93 1.50 -5.26
N ASP A 74 3.78 2.12 -5.50
CA ASP A 74 3.13 2.06 -6.82
C ASP A 74 4.01 2.65 -7.93
N ILE A 75 4.66 3.78 -7.67
CA ILE A 75 5.63 4.39 -8.61
C ILE A 75 6.78 3.42 -8.88
N LEU A 76 7.31 2.74 -7.86
CA LEU A 76 8.35 1.73 -8.05
C LEU A 76 7.87 0.62 -8.99
N PHE A 77 6.70 0.05 -8.75
CA PHE A 77 6.16 -1.01 -9.61
C PHE A 77 5.91 -0.52 -11.04
N ARG A 78 5.40 0.69 -11.22
CA ARG A 78 5.20 1.28 -12.56
C ARG A 78 6.51 1.51 -13.27
N HIS A 79 7.52 2.01 -12.57
CA HIS A 79 8.88 2.17 -13.13
C HIS A 79 9.45 0.82 -13.59
N LEU A 80 9.30 -0.24 -12.79
CA LEU A 80 9.71 -1.58 -13.18
C LEU A 80 8.94 -2.12 -14.40
N LEU A 81 7.65 -1.78 -14.53
CA LEU A 81 6.86 -2.14 -15.73
C LEU A 81 7.35 -1.42 -16.99
N TRP A 82 7.70 -0.15 -16.88
CA TRP A 82 8.18 0.64 -18.01
C TRP A 82 9.58 0.24 -18.47
N THR A 83 10.48 0.02 -17.51
CA THR A 83 11.89 -0.21 -17.80
C THR A 83 12.25 -1.69 -17.98
N GLY A 84 11.52 -2.58 -17.33
CA GLY A 84 11.88 -4.01 -17.28
C GLY A 84 13.20 -4.26 -16.53
N ASP A 85 13.71 -3.31 -15.75
CA ASP A 85 14.99 -3.40 -15.04
C ASP A 85 14.93 -4.39 -13.89
N LEU A 86 15.32 -5.63 -14.18
CA LEU A 86 15.33 -6.72 -13.19
C LEU A 86 16.45 -6.58 -12.16
N ASP A 87 17.52 -5.88 -12.47
CA ASP A 87 18.60 -5.65 -11.50
C ASP A 87 18.15 -4.62 -10.47
N PHE A 88 17.50 -3.56 -10.91
CA PHE A 88 16.87 -2.62 -10.01
C PHE A 88 15.75 -3.27 -9.18
N ALA A 89 14.98 -4.17 -9.79
CA ALA A 89 13.97 -4.95 -9.07
C ALA A 89 14.59 -5.80 -7.95
N ARG A 90 15.72 -6.47 -8.20
CA ARG A 90 16.47 -7.24 -7.17
C ARG A 90 17.01 -6.32 -6.07
N GLU A 91 17.56 -5.18 -6.44
CA GLU A 91 18.08 -4.18 -5.50
C GLU A 91 16.99 -3.68 -4.56
N GLN A 92 15.81 -3.36 -5.11
CA GLN A 92 14.70 -2.78 -4.34
C GLN A 92 13.75 -3.82 -3.73
N TRP A 93 13.95 -5.10 -4.01
CA TRP A 93 13.08 -6.17 -3.49
C TRP A 93 12.92 -6.15 -1.96
N PRO A 94 13.97 -5.94 -1.15
CA PRO A 94 13.79 -5.83 0.29
C PRO A 94 12.89 -4.67 0.72
N ALA A 95 12.86 -3.58 -0.04
CA ALA A 95 11.97 -2.45 0.26
C ALA A 95 10.50 -2.82 -0.03
N ILE A 96 10.24 -3.56 -1.11
CA ILE A 96 8.91 -4.08 -1.43
C ILE A 96 8.43 -5.03 -0.33
N GLU A 97 9.26 -5.98 0.09
CA GLU A 97 8.92 -6.96 1.13
C GLU A 97 8.59 -6.27 2.47
N ARG A 98 9.41 -5.31 2.90
CA ARG A 98 9.16 -4.55 4.13
C ARG A 98 7.86 -3.76 4.07
N HIS A 99 7.59 -3.10 2.96
CA HIS A 99 6.34 -2.35 2.78
C HIS A 99 5.11 -3.26 2.89
N LEU A 100 5.09 -4.38 2.17
CA LEU A 100 3.95 -5.31 2.21
C LEU A 100 3.78 -5.97 3.59
N ALA A 101 4.89 -6.27 4.27
CA ALA A 101 4.84 -6.80 5.63
C ALA A 101 4.29 -5.76 6.62
N TRP A 102 4.70 -4.50 6.49
CA TRP A 102 4.23 -3.38 7.29
C TRP A 102 2.72 -3.15 7.11
N GLU A 103 2.25 -3.09 5.86
CA GLU A 103 0.82 -2.96 5.53
C GLU A 103 0.01 -4.12 6.13
N ARG A 104 0.47 -5.35 5.93
CA ARG A 104 -0.20 -6.54 6.45
C ARG A 104 -0.24 -6.55 7.98
N ARG A 105 0.82 -6.12 8.63
CA ARG A 105 0.93 -6.14 10.09
C ARG A 105 0.05 -5.09 10.75
N LEU A 106 -0.01 -3.87 10.21
CA LEU A 106 -0.65 -2.74 10.88
C LEU A 106 -2.06 -2.43 10.38
N PHE A 107 -2.34 -2.63 9.10
CA PHE A 107 -3.57 -2.10 8.48
C PHE A 107 -4.53 -3.16 7.96
N ARG A 108 -4.13 -4.40 7.91
CA ARG A 108 -4.97 -5.52 7.48
C ARG A 108 -6.01 -5.86 8.55
N ARG A 109 -7.30 -5.77 8.20
CA ARG A 109 -8.43 -6.09 9.10
C ARG A 109 -9.28 -7.22 8.53
N PRO A 110 -9.73 -8.16 9.37
CA PRO A 110 -10.64 -9.23 8.95
C PRO A 110 -12.09 -8.74 8.89
N PHE A 111 -12.78 -9.06 7.81
CA PHE A 111 -14.18 -8.75 7.61
C PHE A 111 -15.01 -9.99 7.25
N GLY A 112 -16.30 -9.96 7.63
CA GLY A 112 -17.24 -11.02 7.35
C GLY A 112 -16.96 -12.31 8.13
N THR A 113 -17.78 -13.32 7.87
CA THR A 113 -17.69 -14.65 8.51
C THR A 113 -16.39 -15.37 8.15
N ASP A 114 -15.93 -15.16 6.91
CA ASP A 114 -14.71 -15.80 6.39
C ASP A 114 -13.43 -15.01 6.73
N LYS A 115 -13.56 -13.94 7.50
CA LYS A 115 -12.45 -13.08 7.93
C LYS A 115 -11.55 -12.63 6.76
N LEU A 116 -12.18 -12.26 5.65
CA LEU A 116 -11.46 -11.78 4.47
C LEU A 116 -10.79 -10.42 4.73
N PRO A 117 -9.61 -10.17 4.16
CA PRO A 117 -8.85 -8.97 4.47
C PRO A 117 -9.31 -7.75 3.70
N LEU A 118 -9.62 -6.67 4.41
CA LEU A 118 -9.59 -5.32 3.89
C LEU A 118 -8.49 -4.54 4.59
N TYR A 119 -8.04 -3.46 3.98
CA TYR A 119 -6.97 -2.63 4.51
C TYR A 119 -7.51 -1.28 4.96
N GLU A 120 -7.14 -0.90 6.15
CA GLU A 120 -7.54 0.34 6.78
C GLU A 120 -6.81 1.53 6.16
N ALA A 121 -7.51 2.65 6.01
CA ALA A 121 -6.91 3.93 5.63
C ALA A 121 -6.86 4.84 6.84
N TYR A 122 -5.69 5.42 7.10
CA TYR A 122 -5.52 6.27 8.27
C TYR A 122 -5.49 7.75 7.94
N CYS A 123 -4.78 8.16 6.96
CA CYS A 123 -4.69 9.54 6.55
C CYS A 123 -4.93 9.62 5.05
N CYS A 124 -6.19 9.74 4.68
CA CYS A 124 -6.61 9.59 3.31
C CYS A 124 -6.44 10.88 2.52
N ILE A 125 -5.25 11.11 2.01
CA ILE A 125 -4.94 12.26 1.15
C ILE A 125 -5.74 12.26 -0.14
N TRP A 126 -6.19 11.08 -0.55
CA TRP A 126 -6.81 10.91 -1.85
C TRP A 126 -8.29 11.16 -1.90
N ALA A 127 -9.00 10.89 -0.81
CA ALA A 127 -10.44 10.86 -0.85
C ALA A 127 -11.08 12.25 -0.81
N SER A 128 -10.63 13.14 0.07
CA SER A 128 -11.20 14.49 0.16
C SER A 128 -10.38 15.48 0.97
N ASP A 129 -9.76 15.04 2.04
CA ASP A 129 -9.01 15.86 2.98
C ASP A 129 -7.80 15.12 3.52
N ASP A 130 -6.71 15.85 3.69
CA ASP A 130 -5.41 15.32 4.15
C ASP A 130 -5.43 14.71 5.57
N LEU A 131 -6.56 14.73 6.25
CA LEU A 131 -6.66 14.32 7.65
C LEU A 131 -7.85 13.39 7.94
N GLN A 132 -8.53 12.90 6.92
CA GLN A 132 -9.70 12.06 7.12
C GLN A 132 -9.28 10.62 7.43
N TYR A 133 -9.73 10.14 8.58
CA TYR A 133 -9.56 8.75 8.98
C TYR A 133 -10.78 7.93 8.57
N HIS A 134 -10.54 6.91 7.75
CA HIS A 134 -11.53 5.91 7.41
C HIS A 134 -11.25 4.63 8.19
N GLY A 135 -11.91 4.49 9.34
CA GLY A 135 -11.79 3.29 10.15
C GLY A 135 -12.40 2.08 9.48
N GLY A 136 -11.76 0.94 9.66
CA GLY A 136 -12.23 -0.32 9.09
C GLY A 136 -11.50 -0.71 7.82
N GLY A 137 -12.22 -1.01 6.74
CA GLY A 137 -11.63 -1.40 5.46
C GLY A 137 -11.96 -0.39 4.38
N ALA A 138 -10.98 0.38 3.90
CA ALA A 138 -11.15 1.38 2.88
C ALA A 138 -10.86 0.83 1.47
N THR A 139 -11.66 1.21 0.50
CA THR A 139 -11.54 0.71 -0.87
C THR A 139 -10.21 1.10 -1.49
N HIS A 140 -9.76 2.36 -1.34
CA HIS A 140 -8.53 2.79 -1.99
C HIS A 140 -7.28 2.09 -1.44
N SER A 141 -7.11 2.00 -0.11
CA SER A 141 -5.95 1.31 0.49
C SER A 141 -5.99 -0.20 0.21
N THR A 142 -7.19 -0.79 0.21
CA THR A 142 -7.38 -2.20 -0.14
C THR A 142 -7.04 -2.45 -1.62
N ALA A 143 -7.44 -1.55 -2.53
CA ALA A 143 -7.11 -1.66 -3.95
C ALA A 143 -5.61 -1.53 -4.23
N TYR A 144 -4.92 -0.62 -3.54
CA TYR A 144 -3.45 -0.53 -3.60
C TYR A 144 -2.80 -1.84 -3.13
N ASN A 145 -3.22 -2.36 -1.99
CA ASN A 145 -2.67 -3.62 -1.46
C ASN A 145 -2.94 -4.81 -2.39
N TYR A 146 -4.13 -4.88 -3.01
CA TYR A 146 -4.41 -5.86 -4.06
C TYR A 146 -3.40 -5.77 -5.21
N TYR A 147 -3.25 -4.57 -5.78
CA TYR A 147 -2.37 -4.34 -6.91
C TYR A 147 -0.91 -4.58 -6.56
N HIS A 148 -0.44 -4.09 -5.41
CA HIS A 148 0.93 -4.28 -4.97
C HIS A 148 1.28 -5.76 -4.76
N ASN A 149 0.38 -6.55 -4.20
CA ASN A 149 0.60 -7.99 -4.07
C ASN A 149 0.63 -8.68 -5.45
N LYS A 150 -0.23 -8.30 -6.39
CA LYS A 150 -0.15 -8.81 -7.77
C LYS A 150 1.17 -8.46 -8.45
N MET A 151 1.61 -7.23 -8.30
CA MET A 151 2.89 -6.78 -8.87
C MET A 151 4.07 -7.46 -8.20
N ALA A 152 4.06 -7.60 -6.87
CA ALA A 152 5.09 -8.31 -6.13
C ALA A 152 5.20 -9.77 -6.59
N ALA A 153 4.07 -10.46 -6.78
CA ALA A 153 4.08 -11.82 -7.32
C ALA A 153 4.72 -11.89 -8.72
N SER A 154 4.38 -10.95 -9.60
CA SER A 154 4.95 -10.87 -10.95
C SER A 154 6.46 -10.62 -10.93
N VAL A 155 6.90 -9.67 -10.10
CA VAL A 155 8.32 -9.35 -9.94
C VAL A 155 9.07 -10.52 -9.31
N ALA A 156 8.52 -11.13 -8.24
CA ALA A 156 9.11 -12.29 -7.56
C ALA A 156 9.45 -13.41 -8.55
N LYS A 157 8.50 -13.78 -9.41
CA LYS A 157 8.74 -14.80 -10.46
C LYS A 157 9.92 -14.46 -11.36
N ARG A 158 10.05 -13.20 -11.75
CA ARG A 158 11.10 -12.75 -12.67
C ARG A 158 12.49 -12.69 -12.03
N ILE A 159 12.55 -12.44 -10.73
CA ILE A 159 13.83 -12.35 -9.98
C ILE A 159 14.18 -13.64 -9.23
N GLY A 160 13.38 -14.71 -9.39
CA GLY A 160 13.63 -16.02 -8.77
C GLY A 160 13.24 -16.11 -7.29
N LYS A 161 12.28 -15.31 -6.84
CA LYS A 161 11.68 -15.36 -5.50
C LYS A 161 10.33 -16.11 -5.54
N ASP A 162 9.87 -16.57 -4.37
CA ASP A 162 8.57 -17.23 -4.25
C ASP A 162 7.42 -16.23 -4.43
N PRO A 163 6.55 -16.39 -5.44
CA PRO A 163 5.39 -15.53 -5.65
C PRO A 163 4.18 -15.91 -4.81
N ALA A 164 4.12 -17.14 -4.28
CA ALA A 164 2.91 -17.70 -3.70
C ALA A 164 2.30 -16.87 -2.55
N PRO A 165 3.06 -16.32 -1.59
CA PRO A 165 2.49 -15.51 -0.52
C PRO A 165 1.75 -14.27 -1.02
N TYR A 166 2.24 -13.67 -2.11
CA TYR A 166 1.67 -12.47 -2.71
C TYR A 166 0.44 -12.80 -3.56
N GLU A 167 0.48 -13.89 -4.33
CA GLU A 167 -0.68 -14.37 -5.09
C GLU A 167 -1.85 -14.70 -4.15
N GLN A 168 -1.58 -15.44 -3.08
CA GLN A 168 -2.59 -15.80 -2.09
C GLN A 168 -3.23 -14.56 -1.44
N GLU A 169 -2.42 -13.59 -1.04
CA GLU A 169 -2.96 -12.36 -0.44
C GLU A 169 -3.78 -11.55 -1.45
N ALA A 170 -3.31 -11.40 -2.68
CA ALA A 170 -4.06 -10.71 -3.72
C ALA A 170 -5.43 -11.36 -3.97
N ASP A 171 -5.49 -12.69 -4.02
CA ASP A 171 -6.75 -13.43 -4.20
C ASP A 171 -7.71 -13.25 -3.02
N LEU A 172 -7.17 -13.23 -1.79
CA LEU A 172 -7.97 -12.96 -0.60
C LEU A 172 -8.54 -11.54 -0.62
N ILE A 173 -7.72 -10.54 -0.96
CA ILE A 173 -8.13 -9.14 -1.06
C ILE A 173 -9.21 -8.96 -2.13
N LEU A 174 -9.03 -9.54 -3.32
CA LEU A 174 -10.03 -9.43 -4.39
C LEU A 174 -11.38 -10.00 -3.99
N ARG A 175 -11.37 -11.14 -3.30
CA ARG A 175 -12.60 -11.74 -2.75
C ARG A 175 -13.23 -10.83 -1.69
N ALA A 176 -12.41 -10.25 -0.81
CA ALA A 176 -12.87 -9.32 0.20
C ALA A 176 -13.54 -8.08 -0.42
N MET A 177 -12.89 -7.44 -1.38
CA MET A 177 -13.43 -6.28 -2.07
C MET A 177 -14.79 -6.57 -2.70
N ARG A 178 -14.89 -7.68 -3.44
CA ARG A 178 -16.13 -8.07 -4.11
C ARG A 178 -17.26 -8.39 -3.15
N ARG A 179 -16.96 -8.94 -2.00
CA ARG A 179 -17.96 -9.39 -1.02
C ARG A 179 -18.35 -8.32 -0.03
N GLU A 180 -17.40 -7.53 0.42
CA GLU A 180 -17.55 -6.63 1.55
C GLU A 180 -17.72 -5.16 1.15
N LEU A 181 -17.23 -4.78 -0.03
CA LEU A 181 -17.24 -3.38 -0.50
C LEU A 181 -18.13 -3.15 -1.72
N TRP A 182 -18.44 -4.19 -2.51
CA TRP A 182 -19.26 -4.03 -3.70
C TRP A 182 -20.72 -3.71 -3.35
N LEU A 183 -21.26 -2.63 -3.93
CA LEU A 183 -22.65 -2.21 -3.82
C LEU A 183 -23.39 -2.64 -5.08
N ALA A 184 -24.07 -3.79 -5.01
CA ALA A 184 -24.70 -4.41 -6.18
C ALA A 184 -25.83 -3.58 -6.77
N ASP A 185 -26.57 -2.83 -5.94
CA ASP A 185 -27.65 -1.92 -6.32
C ASP A 185 -27.17 -0.67 -7.00
N ARG A 186 -25.92 -0.28 -6.80
CA ARG A 186 -25.29 0.94 -7.34
C ARG A 186 -24.26 0.69 -8.44
N GLY A 187 -23.71 -0.51 -8.51
CA GLY A 187 -22.70 -0.88 -9.51
C GLY A 187 -21.32 -0.28 -9.28
N TRP A 188 -20.98 0.10 -8.03
CA TRP A 188 -19.65 0.56 -7.64
C TRP A 188 -19.26 0.06 -6.25
N PHE A 189 -18.04 0.35 -5.82
CA PHE A 189 -17.55 0.01 -4.49
C PHE A 189 -17.92 1.09 -3.47
N ALA A 190 -18.27 0.69 -2.25
CA ALA A 190 -18.34 1.59 -1.10
C ALA A 190 -17.00 2.29 -0.90
N GLU A 191 -17.00 3.47 -0.31
CA GLU A 191 -15.76 4.17 0.02
C GLU A 191 -14.97 3.41 1.10
N TRP A 192 -15.69 3.00 2.15
CA TRP A 192 -15.16 2.07 3.15
C TRP A 192 -16.26 1.26 3.82
N LYS A 193 -15.86 0.23 4.55
CA LYS A 193 -16.71 -0.52 5.47
C LYS A 193 -16.15 -0.37 6.87
N ASP A 194 -16.96 0.14 7.79
CA ASP A 194 -16.53 0.33 9.17
C ASP A 194 -16.42 -1.00 9.95
N LEU A 195 -15.85 -0.95 11.16
CA LEU A 195 -15.68 -2.13 12.00
C LEU A 195 -16.99 -2.71 12.53
N LEU A 196 -18.08 -1.96 12.46
CA LEU A 196 -19.43 -2.44 12.80
C LEU A 196 -20.10 -3.15 11.61
N GLY A 197 -19.49 -3.09 10.43
CA GLY A 197 -19.96 -3.76 9.22
C GLY A 197 -20.84 -2.89 8.33
N LEU A 198 -20.95 -1.60 8.58
CA LEU A 198 -21.71 -0.66 7.76
C LEU A 198 -20.85 -0.16 6.59
N GLN A 199 -21.41 -0.24 5.38
CA GLN A 199 -20.79 0.32 4.19
C GLN A 199 -21.10 1.83 4.12
N GLN A 200 -20.05 2.62 3.89
CA GLN A 200 -20.13 4.07 3.74
C GLN A 200 -19.88 4.46 2.28
N THR A 201 -20.60 5.52 1.81
CA THR A 201 -20.56 5.97 0.41
C THR A 201 -20.51 7.48 0.33
#